data_4cc574c0be8abde37abb4673d7089da7
#
_entry.id   4cc574c0be8abde37abb4673d7089da7
#
_cell.length_a   1.000
_cell.length_b   1.000
_cell.length_c   1.000
_cell.angle_alpha   90.00
_cell.angle_beta   90.00
_cell.angle_gamma   90.00
#
_symmetry.space_group_name_H-M   'P 1'
#
loop_
_entity.id
_entity.type
_entity.pdbx_description
1 polymer ?
#
loop_
_entity_poly.entity_id
_entity_poly.type
_entity_poly.pdbx_seq_one_letter_code
_entity_poly.pdbx_strand_id
1 'polypeptide(L)'
;IVDVICKVDNEFLVKNNLAKSNMKLINEEEFKKLLGDLKIEETVSGGSVANSIVGLSQLGNKVGFIGKINNDVLGQKYEQGLNKENVKYFYNKKKEILPTGTCLILITPDSERTMCTFLGTAGKISKIDMDIQAIKNSEITFLEGYLWDEGDPKEAFNEAIESSNKTAMSLSDKFCVDRHKKSFLNLVKNKLDIIFSNEQEILELIDAKSFNEVISFGKKINKTLVITRSDKGSVAISQNEVTECTSQENLKIVDLTGAGDLFASGFLHGYINKMSIKDSLIKGTEMASKVIQIIGARL
;
A
#
# COMPACT_ATOMS: atom_id res chain seq x y z
N ILE A 1 3.08 9.69 -1.31
CA ILE A 1 2.53 10.30 -0.08
C ILE A 1 3.66 10.48 0.92
N VAL A 2 3.73 11.67 1.56
CA VAL A 2 4.66 11.95 2.66
C VAL A 2 3.91 11.82 3.97
N ASP A 3 4.45 11.06 4.91
CA ASP A 3 3.89 10.92 6.24
C ASP A 3 4.45 12.01 7.15
N VAL A 4 3.56 12.78 7.76
CA VAL A 4 3.89 13.85 8.72
C VAL A 4 3.36 13.41 10.08
N ILE A 5 4.29 13.08 10.97
CA ILE A 5 4.00 12.50 12.28
C ILE A 5 3.86 13.64 13.30
N CYS A 6 2.73 13.65 14.00
CA CYS A 6 2.39 14.64 15.02
C CYS A 6 1.84 13.97 16.26
N LYS A 7 2.20 14.48 17.43
CA LYS A 7 1.58 14.08 18.71
C LYS A 7 0.40 15.01 19.02
N VAL A 8 -0.72 14.41 19.39
CA VAL A 8 -1.96 15.13 19.75
C VAL A 8 -2.60 14.49 20.98
N ASP A 9 -3.46 15.23 21.65
CA ASP A 9 -4.36 14.66 22.68
C ASP A 9 -5.69 14.17 22.08
N ASN A 10 -6.50 13.51 22.90
CA ASN A 10 -7.82 13.05 22.45
C ASN A 10 -8.79 14.22 22.18
N GLU A 11 -8.61 15.37 22.84
CA GLU A 11 -9.45 16.57 22.64
C GLU A 11 -9.25 17.14 21.24
N PHE A 12 -8.02 17.10 20.71
CA PHE A 12 -7.73 17.51 19.34
C PHE A 12 -8.54 16.69 18.33
N LEU A 13 -8.62 15.36 18.51
CA LEU A 13 -9.40 14.50 17.63
C LEU A 13 -10.89 14.84 17.67
N VAL A 14 -11.44 15.04 18.88
CA VAL A 14 -12.85 15.40 19.08
C VAL A 14 -13.15 16.77 18.45
N LYS A 15 -12.33 17.79 18.73
CA LYS A 15 -12.46 19.15 18.20
C LYS A 15 -12.50 19.18 16.66
N ASN A 16 -11.74 18.29 16.01
CA ASN A 16 -11.64 18.21 14.55
C ASN A 16 -12.54 17.13 13.92
N ASN A 17 -13.44 16.51 14.70
CA ASN A 17 -14.35 15.46 14.24
C ASN A 17 -13.63 14.31 13.53
N LEU A 18 -12.56 13.83 14.16
CA LEU A 18 -11.74 12.72 13.68
C LEU A 18 -12.01 11.46 14.50
N ALA A 19 -12.41 10.39 13.85
CA ALA A 19 -12.60 9.10 14.49
C ALA A 19 -11.23 8.49 14.79
N LYS A 20 -10.97 8.24 16.08
CA LYS A 20 -9.71 7.66 16.55
C LYS A 20 -9.42 6.31 15.89
N SER A 21 -8.16 6.03 15.63
CA SER A 21 -7.66 4.79 15.03
C SER A 21 -8.19 4.49 13.61
N ASN A 22 -8.69 5.51 12.92
CA ASN A 22 -9.22 5.41 11.57
C ASN A 22 -8.43 6.27 10.58
N MET A 23 -8.57 5.96 9.29
CA MET A 23 -8.11 6.80 8.20
C MET A 23 -9.27 7.62 7.64
N LYS A 24 -9.04 8.91 7.42
CA LYS A 24 -9.96 9.83 6.76
C LYS A 24 -9.26 10.50 5.58
N LEU A 25 -9.88 10.46 4.39
CA LEU A 25 -9.48 11.34 3.29
C LEU A 25 -9.97 12.76 3.59
N ILE A 26 -9.09 13.73 3.44
CA ILE A 26 -9.36 15.14 3.67
C ILE A 26 -9.05 15.97 2.43
N ASN A 27 -9.72 17.12 2.29
CA ASN A 27 -9.43 18.06 1.22
C ASN A 27 -8.30 19.03 1.59
N GLU A 28 -7.93 19.92 0.67
CA GLU A 28 -6.84 20.86 0.86
C GLU A 28 -7.10 21.86 1.99
N GLU A 29 -8.34 22.30 2.17
CA GLU A 29 -8.74 23.25 3.22
C GLU A 29 -8.63 22.60 4.61
N GLU A 30 -9.20 21.39 4.77
CA GLU A 30 -9.08 20.61 5.99
C GLU A 30 -7.61 20.32 6.32
N PHE A 31 -6.79 19.95 5.30
CA PHE A 31 -5.36 19.70 5.47
C PHE A 31 -4.62 20.93 5.99
N LYS A 32 -4.81 22.09 5.38
CA LYS A 32 -4.17 23.34 5.79
C LYS A 32 -4.58 23.74 7.22
N LYS A 33 -5.86 23.59 7.54
CA LYS A 33 -6.38 23.87 8.87
C LYS A 33 -5.74 22.98 9.94
N LEU A 34 -5.75 21.66 9.72
CA LEU A 34 -5.15 20.70 10.66
C LEU A 34 -3.65 20.95 10.82
N LEU A 35 -2.92 21.12 9.70
CA LEU A 35 -1.48 21.35 9.73
C LEU A 35 -1.09 22.62 10.48
N GLY A 36 -1.92 23.67 10.40
CA GLY A 36 -1.68 24.94 11.11
C GLY A 36 -1.75 24.81 12.63
N ASP A 37 -2.50 23.86 13.15
CA ASP A 37 -2.66 23.59 14.58
C ASP A 37 -1.69 22.51 15.12
N LEU A 38 -0.87 21.90 14.26
CA LEU A 38 -0.02 20.75 14.60
C LEU A 38 1.47 21.13 14.72
N LYS A 39 2.12 20.51 15.69
CA LYS A 39 3.58 20.49 15.77
C LYS A 39 4.09 19.22 15.09
N ILE A 40 4.86 19.42 14.03
CA ILE A 40 5.47 18.31 13.30
C ILE A 40 6.64 17.75 14.13
N GLU A 41 6.58 16.46 14.46
CA GLU A 41 7.68 15.75 15.11
C GLU A 41 8.64 15.16 14.07
N GLU A 42 8.10 14.55 13.03
CA GLU A 42 8.90 13.89 12.00
C GLU A 42 8.20 13.94 10.64
N THR A 43 9.00 13.83 9.56
CA THR A 43 8.51 13.75 8.18
C THR A 43 9.24 12.62 7.46
N VAL A 44 8.50 11.61 7.01
CA VAL A 44 9.05 10.41 6.34
C VAL A 44 8.39 10.20 4.99
N SER A 45 9.13 9.61 4.05
CA SER A 45 8.54 9.15 2.79
C SER A 45 7.64 7.94 3.08
N GLY A 46 6.35 8.06 2.83
CA GLY A 46 5.35 7.02 3.08
C GLY A 46 4.72 6.49 1.77
N GLY A 47 3.52 5.97 1.89
CA GLY A 47 2.75 5.36 0.81
C GLY A 47 2.90 3.84 0.76
N SER A 48 1.76 3.11 0.67
CA SER A 48 1.68 1.66 0.79
C SER A 48 2.62 0.94 -0.20
N VAL A 49 2.40 1.10 -1.51
CA VAL A 49 3.28 0.45 -2.51
C VAL A 49 4.71 0.96 -2.42
N ALA A 50 4.95 2.24 -2.07
CA ALA A 50 6.31 2.74 -1.90
C ALA A 50 7.03 2.04 -0.75
N ASN A 51 6.34 1.72 0.37
CA ASN A 51 6.91 0.93 1.46
C ASN A 51 7.27 -0.49 0.98
N SER A 52 6.37 -1.11 0.22
CA SER A 52 6.63 -2.43 -0.38
C SER A 52 7.84 -2.42 -1.31
N ILE A 53 7.98 -1.39 -2.14
CA ILE A 53 9.11 -1.25 -3.07
C ILE A 53 10.43 -1.00 -2.33
N VAL A 54 10.41 -0.21 -1.25
CA VAL A 54 11.57 -0.05 -0.37
C VAL A 54 11.96 -1.39 0.28
N GLY A 55 11.01 -2.14 0.82
CA GLY A 55 11.27 -3.48 1.36
C GLY A 55 11.87 -4.44 0.32
N LEU A 56 11.40 -4.40 -0.93
CA LEU A 56 11.98 -5.16 -2.04
C LEU A 56 13.42 -4.73 -2.34
N SER A 57 13.71 -3.41 -2.31
CA SER A 57 15.08 -2.91 -2.47
C SER A 57 16.01 -3.40 -1.38
N GLN A 58 15.57 -3.37 -0.13
CA GLN A 58 16.32 -3.86 1.03
C GLN A 58 16.61 -5.37 0.96
N LEU A 59 15.75 -6.13 0.25
CA LEU A 59 15.97 -7.54 -0.07
C LEU A 59 16.86 -7.76 -1.31
N GLY A 60 17.45 -6.70 -1.88
CA GLY A 60 18.41 -6.76 -2.99
C GLY A 60 17.78 -6.83 -4.39
N ASN A 61 16.48 -6.58 -4.54
CA ASN A 61 15.85 -6.52 -5.85
C ASN A 61 16.11 -5.18 -6.55
N LYS A 62 16.14 -5.19 -7.88
CA LYS A 62 16.11 -3.96 -8.68
C LYS A 62 14.68 -3.45 -8.75
N VAL A 63 14.45 -2.27 -8.26
CA VAL A 63 13.11 -1.71 -8.12
C VAL A 63 13.01 -0.30 -8.68
N GLY A 64 11.80 0.07 -9.06
CA GLY A 64 11.45 1.41 -9.46
C GLY A 64 10.08 1.81 -8.95
N PHE A 65 9.83 3.11 -8.90
CA PHE A 65 8.57 3.67 -8.43
C PHE A 65 8.09 4.77 -9.37
N ILE A 66 6.82 4.69 -9.76
CA ILE A 66 6.10 5.74 -10.48
C ILE A 66 5.08 6.33 -9.53
N GLY A 67 5.12 7.63 -9.32
CA GLY A 67 4.17 8.32 -8.46
C GLY A 67 4.33 9.83 -8.60
N LYS A 68 3.23 10.57 -8.60
CA LYS A 68 3.22 11.99 -8.88
C LYS A 68 3.43 12.81 -7.61
N ILE A 69 4.42 13.70 -7.63
CA ILE A 69 4.73 14.66 -6.56
C ILE A 69 4.89 16.07 -7.16
N ASN A 70 4.70 17.08 -6.33
CA ASN A 70 5.03 18.46 -6.70
C ASN A 70 6.53 18.75 -6.51
N ASN A 71 7.05 19.73 -7.20
CA ASN A 71 8.39 20.27 -6.96
C ASN A 71 8.38 21.24 -5.76
N ASP A 72 7.95 20.73 -4.61
CA ASP A 72 7.93 21.40 -3.31
C ASP A 72 8.89 20.72 -2.32
N VAL A 73 8.99 21.25 -1.10
CA VAL A 73 9.89 20.73 -0.06
C VAL A 73 9.59 19.27 0.28
N LEU A 74 8.30 18.89 0.36
CA LEU A 74 7.89 17.52 0.67
C LEU A 74 8.17 16.58 -0.49
N GLY A 75 7.94 17.00 -1.74
CA GLY A 75 8.27 16.23 -2.93
C GLY A 75 9.77 15.98 -3.08
N GLN A 76 10.60 16.97 -2.75
CA GLN A 76 12.06 16.78 -2.73
C GLN A 76 12.48 15.76 -1.66
N LYS A 77 11.94 15.87 -0.44
CA LYS A 77 12.20 14.89 0.63
C LYS A 77 11.76 13.49 0.23
N TYR A 78 10.59 13.37 -0.42
CA TYR A 78 10.06 12.10 -0.89
C TYR A 78 11.01 11.39 -1.87
N GLU A 79 11.42 12.10 -2.91
CA GLU A 79 12.36 11.59 -3.91
C GLU A 79 13.73 11.23 -3.30
N GLN A 80 14.27 12.09 -2.43
CA GLN A 80 15.51 11.81 -1.71
C GLN A 80 15.40 10.58 -0.85
N GLY A 81 14.25 10.38 -0.16
CA GLY A 81 13.97 9.21 0.64
C GLY A 81 13.99 7.92 -0.18
N LEU A 82 13.35 7.90 -1.35
CA LEU A 82 13.37 6.75 -2.26
C LEU A 82 14.77 6.47 -2.82
N ASN A 83 15.49 7.51 -3.24
CA ASN A 83 16.84 7.38 -3.77
C ASN A 83 17.82 6.81 -2.72
N LYS A 84 17.66 7.19 -1.44
CA LYS A 84 18.45 6.66 -0.33
C LYS A 84 18.28 5.16 -0.14
N GLU A 85 17.10 4.65 -0.45
CA GLU A 85 16.73 3.23 -0.43
C GLU A 85 17.02 2.52 -1.76
N ASN A 86 17.80 3.12 -2.67
CA ASN A 86 18.11 2.60 -4.00
C ASN A 86 16.88 2.30 -4.86
N VAL A 87 15.78 3.00 -4.65
CA VAL A 87 14.58 2.93 -5.49
C VAL A 87 14.69 3.93 -6.63
N LYS A 88 14.68 3.46 -7.87
CA LYS A 88 14.71 4.34 -9.04
C LYS A 88 13.34 5.02 -9.19
N TYR A 89 13.34 6.35 -9.19
CA TYR A 89 12.13 7.15 -9.31
C TYR A 89 11.90 7.58 -10.76
N PHE A 90 10.72 7.26 -11.32
CA PHE A 90 10.39 7.44 -12.74
C PHE A 90 9.38 8.56 -13.00
N TYR A 91 9.39 9.61 -12.22
CA TYR A 91 8.56 10.78 -12.45
C TYR A 91 9.40 12.05 -12.55
N ASN A 92 9.20 12.79 -13.64
CA ASN A 92 9.86 14.07 -13.83
C ASN A 92 9.14 15.18 -13.07
N LYS A 93 9.64 15.51 -11.89
CA LYS A 93 9.11 16.57 -11.04
C LYS A 93 8.95 17.89 -11.77
N LYS A 94 7.78 18.48 -11.68
CA LYS A 94 7.45 19.82 -12.17
C LYS A 94 6.64 20.57 -11.12
N LYS A 95 6.44 21.86 -11.31
CA LYS A 95 5.54 22.64 -10.46
C LYS A 95 4.09 22.24 -10.78
N GLU A 96 3.41 21.70 -9.80
CA GLU A 96 2.02 21.28 -9.87
C GLU A 96 1.12 22.31 -9.16
N ILE A 97 -0.19 22.25 -9.42
CA ILE A 97 -1.17 23.15 -8.78
C ILE A 97 -1.34 22.79 -7.30
N LEU A 98 -1.48 21.48 -7.01
CA LEU A 98 -1.65 20.97 -5.65
C LEU A 98 -0.29 20.63 -5.03
N PRO A 99 -0.13 20.77 -3.70
CA PRO A 99 1.07 20.32 -3.02
C PRO A 99 1.24 18.80 -3.09
N THR A 100 2.44 18.34 -2.77
CA THR A 100 2.73 16.90 -2.64
C THR A 100 1.77 16.24 -1.65
N GLY A 101 1.24 15.07 -2.01
CA GLY A 101 0.31 14.33 -1.18
C GLY A 101 0.92 13.99 0.19
N THR A 102 0.12 14.16 1.24
CA THR A 102 0.58 14.07 2.63
C THR A 102 -0.42 13.31 3.48
N CYS A 103 0.07 12.46 4.37
CA CYS A 103 -0.71 11.83 5.42
C CYS A 103 -0.30 12.41 6.76
N LEU A 104 -1.22 13.09 7.46
CA LEU A 104 -1.02 13.50 8.85
C LEU A 104 -1.28 12.28 9.73
N ILE A 105 -0.23 11.80 10.41
CA ILE A 105 -0.30 10.70 11.35
C ILE A 105 -0.36 11.29 12.76
N LEU A 106 -1.55 11.26 13.34
CA LEU A 106 -1.85 11.84 14.64
C LEU A 106 -1.75 10.76 15.71
N ILE A 107 -0.75 10.87 16.59
CA ILE A 107 -0.48 9.89 17.64
C ILE A 107 -1.00 10.43 18.96
N THR A 108 -1.95 9.71 19.58
CA THR A 108 -2.48 10.00 20.91
C THR A 108 -1.63 9.38 22.02
N PRO A 109 -1.77 9.80 23.32
CA PRO A 109 -0.93 9.33 24.43
C PRO A 109 -0.95 7.83 24.68
N ASP A 110 -2.00 7.14 24.26
CA ASP A 110 -2.14 5.68 24.30
C ASP A 110 -1.52 4.96 23.08
N SER A 111 -0.73 5.71 22.29
CA SER A 111 -0.03 5.24 21.09
C SER A 111 -0.95 4.84 19.91
N GLU A 112 -2.23 5.18 19.97
CA GLU A 112 -3.14 5.00 18.85
C GLU A 112 -2.89 6.03 17.74
N ARG A 113 -3.08 5.60 16.49
CA ARG A 113 -2.83 6.42 15.30
C ARG A 113 -4.12 6.73 14.55
N THR A 114 -4.35 8.01 14.31
CA THR A 114 -5.43 8.49 13.44
C THR A 114 -4.78 9.13 12.21
N MET A 115 -5.20 8.73 11.03
CA MET A 115 -4.60 9.17 9.78
C MET A 115 -5.54 10.11 9.02
N CYS A 116 -5.02 11.28 8.62
CA CYS A 116 -5.75 12.23 7.77
C CYS A 116 -4.97 12.42 6.48
N THR A 117 -5.45 11.81 5.38
CA THR A 117 -4.74 11.77 4.11
C THR A 117 -5.29 12.78 3.13
N PHE A 118 -4.44 13.71 2.74
CA PHE A 118 -4.64 14.60 1.60
C PHE A 118 -3.84 14.07 0.41
N LEU A 119 -4.51 13.59 -0.62
CA LEU A 119 -3.85 12.99 -1.79
C LEU A 119 -3.04 13.99 -2.60
N GLY A 120 -3.42 15.27 -2.59
CA GLY A 120 -2.70 16.33 -3.30
C GLY A 120 -2.41 15.97 -4.76
N THR A 121 -1.19 16.25 -5.17
CA THR A 121 -0.70 15.94 -6.53
C THR A 121 -0.72 14.42 -6.83
N ALA A 122 -0.53 13.55 -5.85
CA ALA A 122 -0.57 12.10 -6.09
C ALA A 122 -1.93 11.63 -6.61
N GLY A 123 -3.04 12.21 -6.11
CA GLY A 123 -4.39 11.93 -6.60
C GLY A 123 -4.69 12.50 -8.00
N LYS A 124 -3.72 13.14 -8.66
CA LYS A 124 -3.81 13.68 -10.03
C LYS A 124 -2.85 13.00 -11.00
N ILE A 125 -2.39 11.80 -10.66
CA ILE A 125 -1.61 10.99 -11.59
C ILE A 125 -2.46 10.65 -12.81
N SER A 126 -1.84 10.66 -13.99
CA SER A 126 -2.53 10.47 -15.27
C SER A 126 -1.68 9.65 -16.23
N LYS A 127 -2.21 9.27 -17.37
CA LYS A 127 -1.49 8.48 -18.39
C LYS A 127 -0.18 9.12 -18.83
N ILE A 128 -0.15 10.44 -18.95
CA ILE A 128 1.06 11.16 -19.38
C ILE A 128 2.19 11.16 -18.35
N ASP A 129 1.88 10.80 -17.11
CA ASP A 129 2.85 10.69 -16.02
C ASP A 129 3.49 9.30 -15.94
N MET A 130 3.00 8.34 -16.75
CA MET A 130 3.47 6.95 -16.74
C MET A 130 4.72 6.77 -17.61
N ASP A 131 5.77 6.22 -17.04
CA ASP A 131 6.92 5.73 -17.81
C ASP A 131 6.63 4.30 -18.33
N ILE A 132 6.02 4.24 -19.49
CA ILE A 132 5.60 2.98 -20.13
C ILE A 132 6.81 2.08 -20.43
N GLN A 133 7.98 2.66 -20.73
CA GLN A 133 9.17 1.85 -20.98
C GLN A 133 9.67 1.19 -19.68
N ALA A 134 9.62 1.90 -18.56
CA ALA A 134 9.95 1.33 -17.25
C ALA A 134 8.99 0.18 -16.88
N ILE A 135 7.69 0.36 -17.13
CA ILE A 135 6.67 -0.67 -16.90
C ILE A 135 6.95 -1.91 -17.75
N LYS A 136 7.14 -1.76 -19.05
CA LYS A 136 7.43 -2.86 -19.98
C LYS A 136 8.73 -3.61 -19.66
N ASN A 137 9.72 -2.92 -19.11
CA ASN A 137 10.98 -3.51 -18.70
C ASN A 137 10.96 -4.18 -17.32
N SER A 138 9.85 -4.03 -16.58
CA SER A 138 9.68 -4.62 -15.26
C SER A 138 9.07 -6.02 -15.39
N GLU A 139 9.50 -6.95 -14.53
CA GLU A 139 8.92 -8.29 -14.47
C GLU A 139 7.50 -8.26 -13.89
N ILE A 140 7.30 -7.42 -12.87
CA ILE A 140 6.00 -7.22 -12.22
C ILE A 140 5.77 -5.72 -12.01
N THR A 141 4.57 -5.26 -12.35
CA THR A 141 4.05 -3.94 -11.95
C THR A 141 3.12 -4.12 -10.76
N PHE A 142 3.42 -3.44 -9.64
CA PHE A 142 2.64 -3.55 -8.41
C PHE A 142 1.83 -2.27 -8.16
N LEU A 143 0.53 -2.41 -8.03
CA LEU A 143 -0.45 -1.33 -7.91
C LEU A 143 -1.07 -1.31 -6.50
N GLU A 144 -1.58 -0.13 -6.09
CA GLU A 144 -2.34 0.03 -4.84
C GLU A 144 -3.79 0.45 -5.11
N GLY A 145 -4.72 -0.04 -4.29
CA GLY A 145 -6.13 0.31 -4.40
C GLY A 145 -6.46 1.74 -3.99
N TYR A 146 -5.64 2.36 -3.14
CA TYR A 146 -5.90 3.69 -2.57
C TYR A 146 -6.08 4.80 -3.60
N LEU A 147 -5.43 4.71 -4.76
CA LEU A 147 -5.52 5.70 -5.83
C LEU A 147 -6.45 5.29 -6.97
N TRP A 148 -7.23 4.20 -6.82
CA TRP A 148 -8.19 3.77 -7.82
C TRP A 148 -9.45 4.64 -7.79
N ASP A 149 -9.34 5.89 -8.18
CA ASP A 149 -10.46 6.81 -8.28
C ASP A 149 -10.89 7.03 -9.74
N GLU A 150 -12.08 7.61 -9.95
CA GLU A 150 -12.56 7.94 -11.29
C GLU A 150 -11.71 9.06 -11.92
N GLY A 151 -11.61 9.01 -13.24
CA GLY A 151 -10.83 9.97 -14.01
C GLY A 151 -9.39 9.56 -14.23
N ASP A 152 -8.47 10.53 -14.16
CA ASP A 152 -7.06 10.38 -14.53
C ASP A 152 -6.32 9.24 -13.81
N PRO A 153 -6.44 9.03 -12.49
CA PRO A 153 -5.74 7.94 -11.81
C PRO A 153 -6.18 6.56 -12.30
N LYS A 154 -7.47 6.35 -12.50
CA LYS A 154 -8.01 5.09 -13.02
C LYS A 154 -7.53 4.80 -14.43
N GLU A 155 -7.45 5.82 -15.28
CA GLU A 155 -6.91 5.69 -16.64
C GLU A 155 -5.40 5.37 -16.62
N ALA A 156 -4.62 6.02 -15.73
CA ALA A 156 -3.21 5.71 -15.56
C ALA A 156 -2.98 4.26 -15.13
N PHE A 157 -3.78 3.75 -14.20
CA PHE A 157 -3.70 2.36 -13.75
C PHE A 157 -4.09 1.36 -14.86
N ASN A 158 -5.13 1.65 -15.64
CA ASN A 158 -5.49 0.82 -16.79
C ASN A 158 -4.33 0.75 -17.80
N GLU A 159 -3.71 1.88 -18.12
CA GLU A 159 -2.53 1.94 -19.00
C GLU A 159 -1.35 1.13 -18.42
N ALA A 160 -1.10 1.24 -17.12
CA ALA A 160 -0.07 0.45 -16.45
C ALA A 160 -0.36 -1.06 -16.54
N ILE A 161 -1.60 -1.49 -16.30
CA ILE A 161 -2.01 -2.89 -16.40
C ILE A 161 -1.83 -3.42 -17.82
N GLU A 162 -2.24 -2.66 -18.83
CA GLU A 162 -2.15 -3.05 -20.25
C GLU A 162 -0.71 -3.11 -20.76
N SER A 163 0.18 -2.32 -20.14
CA SER A 163 1.60 -2.27 -20.51
C SER A 163 2.47 -3.25 -19.73
N SER A 164 1.96 -3.90 -18.69
CA SER A 164 2.72 -4.75 -17.79
C SER A 164 2.94 -6.16 -18.34
N ASN A 165 4.09 -6.74 -18.05
CA ASN A 165 4.34 -8.17 -18.28
C ASN A 165 3.53 -9.03 -17.31
N LYS A 166 3.49 -8.63 -16.04
CA LYS A 166 2.69 -9.24 -14.99
C LYS A 166 2.22 -8.16 -14.02
N THR A 167 0.97 -8.25 -13.58
CA THR A 167 0.36 -7.26 -12.71
C THR A 167 0.04 -7.81 -11.33
N ALA A 168 0.55 -7.17 -10.29
CA ALA A 168 0.17 -7.39 -8.92
C ALA A 168 -0.62 -6.19 -8.40
N MET A 169 -1.56 -6.40 -7.47
CA MET A 169 -2.30 -5.31 -6.82
C MET A 169 -2.60 -5.65 -5.38
N SER A 170 -2.44 -4.66 -4.49
CA SER A 170 -3.00 -4.67 -3.14
C SER A 170 -4.40 -4.08 -3.17
N LEU A 171 -5.36 -4.75 -2.51
CA LEU A 171 -6.71 -4.19 -2.32
C LEU A 171 -6.72 -3.02 -1.34
N SER A 172 -5.63 -2.85 -0.60
CA SER A 172 -5.26 -1.72 0.28
C SER A 172 -6.00 -1.69 1.61
N ASP A 173 -7.31 -1.49 1.61
CA ASP A 173 -8.15 -1.61 2.81
C ASP A 173 -9.63 -1.84 2.45
N LYS A 174 -10.42 -2.16 3.49
CA LYS A 174 -11.87 -2.39 3.34
C LYS A 174 -12.59 -1.17 2.75
N PHE A 175 -12.17 0.04 3.09
CA PHE A 175 -12.78 1.28 2.58
C PHE A 175 -12.59 1.43 1.06
N CYS A 176 -11.41 1.07 0.54
CA CYS A 176 -11.17 1.03 -0.89
C CYS A 176 -12.01 -0.05 -1.58
N VAL A 177 -12.11 -1.23 -0.96
CA VAL A 177 -12.93 -2.33 -1.47
C VAL A 177 -14.40 -1.92 -1.55
N ASP A 178 -14.97 -1.37 -0.50
CA ASP A 178 -16.37 -0.92 -0.46
C ASP A 178 -16.66 0.11 -1.56
N ARG A 179 -15.76 1.09 -1.73
CA ARG A 179 -15.91 2.17 -2.71
C ARG A 179 -15.78 1.69 -4.15
N HIS A 180 -14.91 0.72 -4.40
CA HIS A 180 -14.55 0.28 -5.76
C HIS A 180 -14.89 -1.19 -6.05
N LYS A 181 -15.76 -1.82 -5.28
CA LYS A 181 -16.06 -3.25 -5.28
C LYS A 181 -16.22 -3.86 -6.67
N LYS A 182 -17.08 -3.27 -7.50
CA LYS A 182 -17.32 -3.77 -8.87
C LYS A 182 -16.07 -3.72 -9.74
N SER A 183 -15.31 -2.63 -9.66
CA SER A 183 -14.08 -2.45 -10.42
C SER A 183 -13.01 -3.42 -9.95
N PHE A 184 -12.79 -3.53 -8.64
CA PHE A 184 -11.81 -4.45 -8.07
C PHE A 184 -12.13 -5.91 -8.38
N LEU A 185 -13.40 -6.31 -8.27
CA LEU A 185 -13.82 -7.67 -8.62
C LEU A 185 -13.56 -7.99 -10.11
N ASN A 186 -13.77 -7.01 -11.00
CA ASN A 186 -13.43 -7.17 -12.41
C ASN A 186 -11.91 -7.28 -12.63
N LEU A 187 -11.12 -6.45 -11.97
CA LEU A 187 -9.65 -6.53 -12.04
C LEU A 187 -9.14 -7.89 -11.56
N VAL A 188 -9.57 -8.33 -10.38
CA VAL A 188 -9.19 -9.61 -9.77
C VAL A 188 -9.52 -10.78 -10.68
N LYS A 189 -10.69 -10.79 -11.30
CA LYS A 189 -11.10 -11.88 -12.19
C LYS A 189 -10.38 -11.88 -13.53
N ASN A 190 -10.11 -10.71 -14.10
CA ASN A 190 -9.81 -10.61 -15.54
C ASN A 190 -8.46 -9.98 -15.88
N LYS A 191 -7.86 -9.18 -14.99
CA LYS A 191 -6.72 -8.34 -15.36
C LYS A 191 -5.46 -8.58 -14.53
N LEU A 192 -5.60 -8.95 -13.25
CA LEU A 192 -4.47 -9.13 -12.35
C LEU A 192 -3.94 -10.56 -12.39
N ASP A 193 -2.65 -10.73 -12.10
CA ASP A 193 -1.97 -12.02 -11.94
C ASP A 193 -1.79 -12.39 -10.47
N ILE A 194 -1.46 -11.39 -9.63
CA ILE A 194 -1.23 -11.56 -8.20
C ILE A 194 -2.09 -10.55 -7.44
N ILE A 195 -2.84 -11.01 -6.45
CA ILE A 195 -3.71 -10.18 -5.63
C ILE A 195 -3.28 -10.29 -4.17
N PHE A 196 -3.00 -9.16 -3.53
CA PHE A 196 -2.77 -9.06 -2.10
C PHE A 196 -4.00 -8.49 -1.40
N SER A 197 -4.42 -9.15 -0.33
CA SER A 197 -5.49 -8.66 0.53
C SER A 197 -5.33 -9.16 1.96
N ASN A 198 -6.04 -8.57 2.91
CA ASN A 198 -6.31 -9.22 4.17
C ASN A 198 -7.62 -10.02 4.11
N GLU A 199 -7.90 -10.83 5.16
CA GLU A 199 -9.10 -11.66 5.22
C GLU A 199 -10.40 -10.84 5.12
N GLN A 200 -10.46 -9.65 5.75
CA GLN A 200 -11.65 -8.78 5.72
C GLN A 200 -11.89 -8.17 4.34
N GLU A 201 -10.85 -7.71 3.68
CA GLU A 201 -10.93 -7.13 2.34
C GLU A 201 -11.47 -8.13 1.32
N ILE A 202 -10.95 -9.36 1.31
CA ILE A 202 -11.38 -10.36 0.33
C ILE A 202 -12.79 -10.88 0.63
N LEU A 203 -13.16 -11.05 1.89
CA LEU A 203 -14.53 -11.39 2.29
C LEU A 203 -15.51 -10.33 1.79
N GLU A 204 -15.18 -9.05 1.99
CA GLU A 204 -16.00 -7.92 1.53
C GLU A 204 -16.08 -7.86 0.00
N LEU A 205 -14.96 -8.05 -0.69
CA LEU A 205 -14.90 -7.97 -2.15
C LEU A 205 -15.87 -8.95 -2.84
N ILE A 206 -15.97 -10.16 -2.30
CA ILE A 206 -16.74 -11.25 -2.93
C ILE A 206 -18.05 -11.57 -2.21
N ASP A 207 -18.47 -10.75 -1.22
CA ASP A 207 -19.65 -10.99 -0.38
C ASP A 207 -19.62 -12.36 0.34
N ALA A 208 -18.43 -12.86 0.68
CA ALA A 208 -18.27 -14.15 1.32
C ALA A 208 -18.59 -14.07 2.82
N LYS A 209 -19.19 -15.14 3.34
CA LYS A 209 -19.53 -15.30 4.76
C LYS A 209 -18.52 -16.15 5.51
N SER A 210 -17.63 -16.83 4.80
CA SER A 210 -16.63 -17.71 5.37
C SER A 210 -15.35 -17.74 4.54
N PHE A 211 -14.25 -18.08 5.21
CA PHE A 211 -12.96 -18.22 4.52
C PHE A 211 -12.96 -19.40 3.52
N ASN A 212 -13.80 -20.44 3.72
CA ASN A 212 -13.97 -21.52 2.76
C ASN A 212 -14.54 -21.05 1.41
N GLU A 213 -15.39 -20.03 1.43
CA GLU A 213 -15.88 -19.39 0.19
C GLU A 213 -14.77 -18.64 -0.52
N VAL A 214 -13.87 -18.00 0.24
CA VAL A 214 -12.65 -17.34 -0.31
C VAL A 214 -11.75 -18.37 -0.97
N ILE A 215 -11.50 -19.51 -0.34
CA ILE A 215 -10.71 -20.60 -0.93
C ILE A 215 -11.37 -21.09 -2.24
N SER A 216 -12.67 -21.29 -2.21
CA SER A 216 -13.43 -21.72 -3.40
C SER A 216 -13.37 -20.70 -4.54
N PHE A 217 -13.45 -19.42 -4.21
CA PHE A 217 -13.27 -18.32 -5.17
C PHE A 217 -11.86 -18.29 -5.74
N GLY A 218 -10.83 -18.33 -4.88
CA GLY A 218 -9.43 -18.31 -5.30
C GLY A 218 -9.06 -19.42 -6.27
N LYS A 219 -9.58 -20.64 -6.02
CA LYS A 219 -9.40 -21.78 -6.94
C LYS A 219 -10.03 -21.56 -8.31
N LYS A 220 -11.17 -20.82 -8.38
CA LYS A 220 -11.91 -20.59 -9.63
C LYS A 220 -11.27 -19.52 -10.52
N ILE A 221 -10.64 -18.49 -9.93
CA ILE A 221 -10.13 -17.36 -10.72
C ILE A 221 -8.81 -17.66 -11.45
N ASN A 222 -8.13 -18.77 -11.11
CA ASN A 222 -6.84 -19.18 -11.69
C ASN A 222 -5.77 -18.07 -11.66
N LYS A 223 -5.69 -17.36 -10.54
CA LYS A 223 -4.72 -16.29 -10.24
C LYS A 223 -3.96 -16.66 -8.97
N THR A 224 -2.95 -15.88 -8.62
CA THR A 224 -2.31 -16.02 -7.31
C THR A 224 -2.97 -15.06 -6.34
N LEU A 225 -3.82 -15.57 -5.45
CA LEU A 225 -4.48 -14.81 -4.40
C LEU A 225 -3.73 -15.03 -3.08
N VAL A 226 -3.18 -13.95 -2.53
CA VAL A 226 -2.34 -13.95 -1.32
C VAL A 226 -3.06 -13.19 -0.22
N ILE A 227 -3.34 -13.86 0.90
CA ILE A 227 -4.22 -13.34 1.95
C ILE A 227 -3.50 -13.38 3.29
N THR A 228 -3.38 -12.21 3.93
CA THR A 228 -2.94 -12.11 5.32
C THR A 228 -4.11 -12.27 6.28
N ARG A 229 -3.89 -12.94 7.42
CA ARG A 229 -4.94 -13.33 8.37
C ARG A 229 -4.56 -13.02 9.82
N SER A 230 -3.80 -11.96 10.03
CA SER A 230 -3.29 -11.54 11.34
C SER A 230 -2.56 -12.69 12.06
N ASP A 231 -2.96 -13.01 13.29
CA ASP A 231 -2.42 -14.10 14.11
C ASP A 231 -2.62 -15.51 13.51
N LYS A 232 -3.57 -15.66 12.58
CA LYS A 232 -3.77 -16.91 11.84
C LYS A 232 -2.76 -17.13 10.70
N GLY A 233 -1.82 -16.20 10.51
CA GLY A 233 -0.79 -16.29 9.49
C GLY A 233 -1.23 -15.80 8.12
N SER A 234 -0.89 -16.55 7.07
CA SER A 234 -1.17 -16.17 5.68
C SER A 234 -1.47 -17.37 4.80
N VAL A 235 -2.21 -17.14 3.73
CA VAL A 235 -2.63 -18.16 2.77
C VAL A 235 -2.39 -17.66 1.35
N ALA A 236 -1.84 -18.50 0.49
CA ALA A 236 -1.82 -18.26 -0.95
C ALA A 236 -2.62 -19.35 -1.67
N ILE A 237 -3.46 -18.94 -2.60
CA ILE A 237 -4.22 -19.82 -3.48
C ILE A 237 -3.72 -19.57 -4.89
N SER A 238 -3.09 -20.59 -5.48
CA SER A 238 -2.49 -20.51 -6.81
C SER A 238 -2.58 -21.87 -7.50
N GLN A 239 -2.96 -21.91 -8.79
CA GLN A 239 -3.06 -23.13 -9.57
C GLN A 239 -3.89 -24.23 -8.89
N ASN A 240 -5.02 -23.85 -8.28
CA ASN A 240 -5.90 -24.73 -7.49
C ASN A 240 -5.31 -25.26 -6.17
N GLU A 241 -4.07 -24.96 -5.85
CA GLU A 241 -3.45 -25.34 -4.59
C GLU A 241 -3.64 -24.25 -3.53
N VAL A 242 -3.74 -24.68 -2.27
CA VAL A 242 -3.82 -23.82 -1.09
C VAL A 242 -2.56 -24.04 -0.28
N THR A 243 -1.78 -23.00 -0.13
CA THR A 243 -0.55 -23.02 0.68
C THR A 243 -0.72 -22.10 1.87
N GLU A 244 -0.45 -22.60 3.07
CA GLU A 244 -0.61 -21.84 4.32
C GLU A 244 0.76 -21.59 4.98
N CYS A 245 0.88 -20.47 5.66
CA CYS A 245 2.02 -20.12 6.51
C CYS A 245 1.50 -19.61 7.85
N THR A 246 1.98 -20.18 8.96
CA THR A 246 1.65 -19.71 10.30
C THR A 246 2.29 -18.36 10.59
N SER A 247 1.68 -17.56 11.46
CA SER A 247 2.31 -16.37 12.02
C SER A 247 3.53 -16.70 12.85
N GLN A 248 4.42 -15.75 13.07
CA GLN A 248 5.48 -15.87 14.07
C GLN A 248 4.91 -15.59 15.46
N GLU A 249 5.38 -16.35 16.43
CA GLU A 249 4.97 -16.23 17.83
C GLU A 249 5.92 -15.31 18.62
N ASN A 250 5.49 -14.87 19.78
CA ASN A 250 6.29 -14.12 20.76
C ASN A 250 6.85 -12.79 20.23
N LEU A 251 6.13 -12.12 19.32
CA LEU A 251 6.53 -10.82 18.79
C LEU A 251 6.17 -9.70 19.77
N LYS A 252 7.09 -8.75 19.96
CA LYS A 252 6.79 -7.49 20.65
C LYS A 252 6.17 -6.50 19.65
N ILE A 253 4.86 -6.50 19.55
CA ILE A 253 4.14 -5.59 18.65
C ILE A 253 4.27 -4.16 19.18
N VAL A 254 4.81 -3.27 18.34
CA VAL A 254 4.99 -1.83 18.60
C VAL A 254 4.07 -1.02 17.70
N ASP A 255 3.99 -1.38 16.41
CA ASP A 255 3.26 -0.63 15.40
C ASP A 255 2.87 -1.56 14.23
N LEU A 256 1.59 -1.62 13.89
CA LEU A 256 1.11 -2.47 12.79
C LEU A 256 1.21 -1.80 11.40
N THR A 257 1.66 -0.55 11.35
CA THR A 257 1.79 0.20 10.08
C THR A 257 2.80 -0.50 9.16
N GLY A 258 2.43 -0.68 7.91
CA GLY A 258 3.30 -1.31 6.91
C GLY A 258 3.38 -2.84 6.97
N ALA A 259 2.68 -3.51 7.90
CA ALA A 259 2.69 -4.98 7.98
C ALA A 259 2.32 -5.65 6.64
N GLY A 260 1.22 -5.20 6.02
CA GLY A 260 0.79 -5.67 4.70
C GLY A 260 1.76 -5.30 3.58
N ASP A 261 2.34 -4.10 3.65
CA ASP A 261 3.30 -3.60 2.66
C ASP A 261 4.59 -4.44 2.66
N LEU A 262 5.14 -4.70 3.83
CA LEU A 262 6.36 -5.49 3.99
C LEU A 262 6.09 -6.99 3.77
N PHE A 263 4.90 -7.48 4.11
CA PHE A 263 4.48 -8.83 3.71
C PHE A 263 4.49 -8.99 2.19
N ALA A 264 3.90 -8.04 1.45
CA ALA A 264 3.89 -8.05 0.00
C ALA A 264 5.31 -7.99 -0.59
N SER A 265 6.22 -7.18 -0.01
CA SER A 265 7.63 -7.15 -0.45
C SER A 265 8.33 -8.50 -0.27
N GLY A 266 8.17 -9.15 0.88
CA GLY A 266 8.77 -10.47 1.11
C GLY A 266 8.21 -11.54 0.17
N PHE A 267 6.89 -11.56 -0.02
CA PHE A 267 6.26 -12.48 -0.95
C PHE A 267 6.72 -12.27 -2.39
N LEU A 268 6.70 -11.01 -2.87
CA LEU A 268 7.15 -10.67 -4.23
C LEU A 268 8.63 -10.97 -4.43
N HIS A 269 9.48 -10.74 -3.42
CA HIS A 269 10.88 -11.15 -3.48
C HIS A 269 11.03 -12.65 -3.76
N GLY A 270 10.33 -13.49 -2.99
CA GLY A 270 10.35 -14.93 -3.21
C GLY A 270 9.82 -15.31 -4.59
N TYR A 271 8.71 -14.73 -4.99
CA TYR A 271 8.06 -14.98 -6.28
C TYR A 271 8.96 -14.63 -7.48
N ILE A 272 9.59 -13.46 -7.48
CA ILE A 272 10.51 -12.99 -8.54
C ILE A 272 11.74 -13.90 -8.59
N ASN A 273 12.27 -14.31 -7.45
CA ASN A 273 13.43 -15.21 -7.36
C ASN A 273 13.07 -16.70 -7.53
N LYS A 274 11.84 -17.00 -7.99
CA LYS A 274 11.37 -18.36 -8.30
C LYS A 274 11.44 -19.33 -7.11
N MET A 275 11.29 -18.82 -5.89
CA MET A 275 11.11 -19.62 -4.71
C MET A 275 9.72 -20.30 -4.73
N SER A 276 9.53 -21.33 -3.92
CA SER A 276 8.20 -21.91 -3.78
C SER A 276 7.18 -20.90 -3.22
N ILE A 277 5.90 -21.11 -3.47
CA ILE A 277 4.82 -20.28 -2.87
C ILE A 277 4.93 -20.31 -1.35
N LYS A 278 5.27 -21.47 -0.76
CA LYS A 278 5.48 -21.60 0.68
C LYS A 278 6.62 -20.73 1.19
N ASP A 279 7.78 -20.76 0.52
CA ASP A 279 8.93 -19.96 0.92
C ASP A 279 8.67 -18.46 0.72
N SER A 280 7.90 -18.10 -0.33
CA SER A 280 7.46 -16.72 -0.56
C SER A 280 6.55 -16.22 0.57
N LEU A 281 5.60 -17.06 1.05
CA LEU A 281 4.78 -16.74 2.23
C LEU A 281 5.61 -16.59 3.50
N ILE A 282 6.57 -17.49 3.73
CA ILE A 282 7.50 -17.42 4.87
C ILE A 282 8.27 -16.09 4.82
N LYS A 283 8.80 -15.72 3.64
CA LYS A 283 9.54 -14.47 3.48
C LYS A 283 8.66 -13.24 3.71
N GLY A 284 7.42 -13.25 3.24
CA GLY A 284 6.42 -12.22 3.55
C GLY A 284 6.16 -12.09 5.05
N THR A 285 5.95 -13.23 5.72
CA THR A 285 5.72 -13.29 7.17
C THR A 285 6.93 -12.75 7.96
N GLU A 286 8.16 -13.08 7.55
CA GLU A 286 9.39 -12.56 8.17
C GLU A 286 9.46 -11.03 8.09
N MET A 287 9.19 -10.46 6.92
CA MET A 287 9.24 -9.01 6.70
C MET A 287 8.16 -8.28 7.50
N ALA A 288 6.93 -8.79 7.48
CA ALA A 288 5.83 -8.26 8.29
C ALA A 288 6.15 -8.32 9.78
N SER A 289 6.67 -9.45 10.27
CA SER A 289 7.04 -9.64 11.67
C SER A 289 8.15 -8.70 12.13
N LYS A 290 9.08 -8.35 11.27
CA LYS A 290 10.14 -7.37 11.59
C LYS A 290 9.58 -5.96 11.72
N VAL A 291 8.78 -5.51 10.75
CA VAL A 291 8.29 -4.14 10.74
C VAL A 291 7.34 -3.84 11.89
N ILE A 292 6.50 -4.78 12.30
CA ILE A 292 5.55 -4.54 13.41
C ILE A 292 6.21 -4.42 14.78
N GLN A 293 7.52 -4.67 14.90
CA GLN A 293 8.30 -4.52 16.14
C GLN A 293 9.02 -3.17 16.23
N ILE A 294 8.88 -2.31 15.24
CA ILE A 294 9.46 -0.96 15.22
C ILE A 294 8.36 0.07 14.94
N ILE A 295 8.67 1.34 15.12
CA ILE A 295 7.77 2.44 14.74
C ILE A 295 7.94 2.74 13.24
N GLY A 296 6.83 2.86 12.51
CA GLY A 296 6.82 3.19 11.09
C GLY A 296 6.67 1.97 10.18
N ALA A 297 6.62 2.23 8.86
CA ALA A 297 6.29 1.24 7.83
C ALA A 297 7.50 0.71 7.06
N ARG A 298 8.73 1.01 7.48
CA ARG A 298 9.98 0.61 6.80
C ARG A 298 10.99 0.07 7.78
N LEU A 299 11.81 -0.87 7.34
CA LEU A 299 12.89 -1.47 8.13
C LEU A 299 14.15 -0.63 8.08
#